data_c59a40bde89df171c6dabeda13089952
#
_entry.id   c59a40bde89df171c6dabeda13089952
#
_cell.length_a   1.000
_cell.length_b   1.000
_cell.length_c   1.000
_cell.angle_alpha   90.00
_cell.angle_beta   90.00
_cell.angle_gamma   90.00
#
_symmetry.space_group_name_H-M   'P 1'
#
loop_
_entity.id
_entity.type
_entity.pdbx_description
1 polymer ?
#
loop_
_entity_poly.entity_id
_entity_poly.type
_entity_poly.pdbx_seq_one_letter_code
_entity_poly.pdbx_strand_id
1 'polypeptide(L)'
;MHGPLLYLYVASITNQLPNHNWIQILHFVPVSIGYLSLISFFSSPASQKIAFYQNGYKDYEGFMQFGLLLIFLSGLVYLVWSIILLIRHKKNIQHEFSDLESVNLNWLQFLILGFAIIWSIVIFINKDEYIFTGVTVFVILTGYLGVQQRTIFDNRDLSVKPSVESRDYTVDGKKKYENSGLSEQLADKIHERLLHLFEKEYYYKRNKFSIQELASELDIHPNYLSQIINEKEGKSFYDFVNAFRLEAFKEMVENQEHKQLTLLALAYECGFNSKSSFNRY
;
A
#
# COMPACT_ATOMS: atom_id res chain seq x y z
N MET A 1 -18.87 -3.48 11.70
CA MET A 1 -18.68 -2.97 10.32
C MET A 1 -17.31 -2.35 10.04
N HIS A 2 -16.55 -1.90 11.04
CA HIS A 2 -15.30 -1.15 10.82
C HIS A 2 -14.23 -1.93 10.04
N GLY A 3 -14.05 -3.23 10.34
CA GLY A 3 -13.04 -4.06 9.68
C GLY A 3 -13.24 -4.18 8.15
N PRO A 4 -14.39 -4.64 7.66
CA PRO A 4 -14.66 -4.70 6.22
C PRO A 4 -14.49 -3.38 5.50
N LEU A 5 -14.94 -2.27 6.09
CA LEU A 5 -14.80 -0.94 5.50
C LEU A 5 -13.34 -0.51 5.40
N LEU A 6 -12.54 -0.73 6.45
CA LEU A 6 -11.10 -0.46 6.41
C LEU A 6 -10.42 -1.26 5.31
N TYR A 7 -10.68 -2.58 5.25
CA TYR A 7 -10.10 -3.46 4.24
C TYR A 7 -10.45 -3.01 2.81
N LEU A 8 -11.74 -2.77 2.53
CA LEU A 8 -12.19 -2.35 1.20
C LEU A 8 -11.60 -0.98 0.82
N TYR A 9 -11.49 -0.08 1.78
CA TYR A 9 -10.85 1.22 1.56
C TYR A 9 -9.36 1.06 1.22
N VAL A 10 -8.61 0.28 2.00
CA VAL A 10 -7.21 -0.01 1.72
C VAL A 10 -7.06 -0.71 0.37
N ALA A 11 -7.88 -1.73 0.08
CA ALA A 11 -7.86 -2.45 -1.19
C ALA A 11 -8.17 -1.53 -2.39
N SER A 12 -9.09 -0.57 -2.22
CA SER A 12 -9.41 0.43 -3.25
C SER A 12 -8.23 1.35 -3.54
N ILE A 13 -7.63 1.92 -2.50
CA ILE A 13 -6.49 2.87 -2.65
C ILE A 13 -5.25 2.18 -3.21
N THR A 14 -5.01 0.92 -2.82
CA THR A 14 -3.86 0.13 -3.28
C THR A 14 -4.10 -0.59 -4.62
N ASN A 15 -5.27 -0.39 -5.23
CA ASN A 15 -5.69 -1.03 -6.48
C ASN A 15 -5.68 -2.57 -6.42
N GLN A 16 -6.04 -3.12 -5.25
CA GLN A 16 -6.09 -4.57 -4.96
C GLN A 16 -7.52 -5.06 -4.66
N LEU A 17 -8.54 -4.36 -5.15
CA LEU A 17 -9.93 -4.81 -5.00
C LEU A 17 -10.16 -6.14 -5.72
N PRO A 18 -10.98 -7.03 -5.16
CA PRO A 18 -11.41 -8.23 -5.88
C PRO A 18 -12.11 -7.86 -7.18
N ASN A 19 -11.82 -8.59 -8.26
CA ASN A 19 -12.33 -8.35 -9.62
C ASN A 19 -13.87 -8.43 -9.72
N HIS A 20 -14.51 -9.15 -8.79
CA HIS A 20 -15.95 -9.34 -8.81
C HIS A 20 -16.61 -8.57 -7.65
N ASN A 21 -17.54 -7.68 -7.98
CA ASN A 21 -18.25 -6.86 -6.99
C ASN A 21 -18.99 -7.69 -5.93
N TRP A 22 -19.48 -8.89 -6.27
CA TRP A 22 -20.18 -9.75 -5.31
C TRP A 22 -19.26 -10.23 -4.17
N ILE A 23 -17.95 -10.38 -4.42
CA ILE A 23 -16.97 -10.72 -3.35
C ILE A 23 -16.88 -9.58 -2.34
N GLN A 24 -16.92 -8.33 -2.81
CA GLN A 24 -16.92 -7.16 -1.92
C GLN A 24 -18.18 -7.13 -1.04
N ILE A 25 -19.33 -7.53 -1.59
CA ILE A 25 -20.59 -7.60 -0.84
C ILE A 25 -20.56 -8.71 0.22
N LEU A 26 -19.88 -9.83 -0.03
CA LEU A 26 -19.77 -10.93 0.93
C LEU A 26 -19.17 -10.50 2.29
N HIS A 27 -18.33 -9.49 2.30
CA HIS A 27 -17.76 -8.97 3.56
C HIS A 27 -18.82 -8.39 4.50
N PHE A 28 -20.01 -8.03 4.00
CA PHE A 28 -21.12 -7.51 4.79
C PHE A 28 -22.15 -8.57 5.21
N VAL A 29 -22.06 -9.79 4.67
CA VAL A 29 -22.98 -10.89 4.98
C VAL A 29 -23.04 -11.22 6.48
N PRO A 30 -21.91 -11.33 7.24
CA PRO A 30 -21.98 -11.61 8.67
C PRO A 30 -22.75 -10.56 9.45
N VAL A 31 -22.59 -9.29 9.08
CA VAL A 31 -23.32 -8.17 9.71
C VAL A 31 -24.79 -8.23 9.36
N SER A 32 -25.13 -8.51 8.12
CA SER A 32 -26.53 -8.66 7.67
C SER A 32 -27.24 -9.80 8.41
N ILE A 33 -26.57 -10.94 8.58
CA ILE A 33 -27.10 -12.06 9.36
C ILE A 33 -27.31 -11.64 10.81
N GLY A 34 -26.37 -10.92 11.43
CA GLY A 34 -26.52 -10.40 12.80
C GLY A 34 -27.73 -9.48 12.96
N TYR A 35 -27.97 -8.56 12.02
CA TYR A 35 -29.15 -7.69 12.05
C TYR A 35 -30.46 -8.47 11.82
N LEU A 36 -30.46 -9.43 10.88
CA LEU A 36 -31.62 -10.27 10.62
C LEU A 36 -31.99 -11.14 11.81
N SER A 37 -31.02 -11.69 12.55
CA SER A 37 -31.28 -12.49 13.76
C SER A 37 -31.86 -11.67 14.91
N LEU A 38 -31.62 -10.35 14.93
CA LEU A 38 -32.17 -9.42 15.92
C LEU A 38 -33.46 -8.73 15.47
N ILE A 39 -34.04 -9.08 14.30
CA ILE A 39 -35.19 -8.38 13.75
C ILE A 39 -36.42 -8.47 14.68
N SER A 40 -36.61 -9.62 15.36
CA SER A 40 -37.66 -9.82 16.33
C SER A 40 -37.52 -8.87 17.53
N PHE A 41 -36.32 -8.65 18.01
CA PHE A 41 -36.02 -7.69 19.07
C PHE A 41 -36.27 -6.25 18.60
N PHE A 42 -35.80 -5.88 17.42
CA PHE A 42 -36.05 -4.53 16.89
C PHE A 42 -37.50 -4.21 16.64
N SER A 43 -38.31 -5.21 16.30
CA SER A 43 -39.76 -5.07 16.07
C SER A 43 -40.59 -5.16 17.35
N SER A 44 -39.99 -5.48 18.50
CA SER A 44 -40.68 -5.59 19.79
C SER A 44 -41.14 -4.23 20.32
N PRO A 45 -42.28 -4.18 21.08
CA PRO A 45 -42.72 -2.98 21.77
C PRO A 45 -41.71 -2.41 22.75
N ALA A 46 -41.79 -1.11 23.03
CA ALA A 46 -40.87 -0.43 23.93
C ALA A 46 -40.82 -1.06 25.34
N SER A 47 -41.95 -1.53 25.86
CA SER A 47 -42.03 -2.19 27.18
C SER A 47 -41.16 -3.47 27.25
N GLN A 48 -41.13 -4.27 26.18
CA GLN A 48 -40.31 -5.47 26.13
C GLN A 48 -38.80 -5.13 26.02
N LYS A 49 -38.47 -4.09 25.26
CA LYS A 49 -37.10 -3.59 25.18
C LYS A 49 -36.58 -3.07 26.54
N ILE A 50 -37.42 -2.31 27.26
CA ILE A 50 -37.07 -1.84 28.61
C ILE A 50 -36.88 -3.01 29.56
N ALA A 51 -37.80 -4.00 29.56
CA ALA A 51 -37.67 -5.19 30.40
C ALA A 51 -36.39 -5.98 30.07
N PHE A 52 -36.01 -6.10 28.80
CA PHE A 52 -34.77 -6.71 28.34
C PHE A 52 -33.51 -6.04 28.94
N TYR A 53 -33.47 -4.71 28.91
CA TYR A 53 -32.36 -3.94 29.51
C TYR A 53 -32.35 -4.07 31.04
N GLN A 54 -33.51 -4.05 31.70
CA GLN A 54 -33.64 -4.19 33.15
C GLN A 54 -33.23 -5.58 33.65
N ASN A 55 -33.50 -6.65 32.87
CA ASN A 55 -33.13 -8.01 33.20
C ASN A 55 -31.63 -8.36 32.91
N GLY A 56 -30.82 -7.38 32.45
CA GLY A 56 -29.41 -7.53 32.23
C GLY A 56 -29.05 -8.53 31.11
N TYR A 57 -29.85 -8.61 30.04
CA TYR A 57 -29.61 -9.42 28.84
C TYR A 57 -29.60 -10.94 29.04
N LYS A 58 -30.03 -11.47 30.17
CA LYS A 58 -29.89 -12.89 30.54
C LYS A 58 -30.40 -13.87 29.49
N ASP A 59 -31.50 -13.54 28.82
CA ASP A 59 -32.09 -14.41 27.81
C ASP A 59 -31.30 -14.49 26.49
N TYR A 60 -30.37 -13.57 26.28
CA TYR A 60 -29.56 -13.45 25.06
C TYR A 60 -28.04 -13.44 25.33
N GLU A 61 -27.62 -13.79 26.56
CA GLU A 61 -26.22 -13.69 26.95
C GLU A 61 -25.28 -14.47 26.04
N GLY A 62 -25.61 -15.72 25.71
CA GLY A 62 -24.82 -16.55 24.80
C GLY A 62 -24.75 -15.97 23.37
N PHE A 63 -25.85 -15.42 22.88
CA PHE A 63 -25.88 -14.76 21.58
C PHE A 63 -25.00 -13.49 21.56
N MET A 64 -25.09 -12.69 22.62
CA MET A 64 -24.29 -11.46 22.78
C MET A 64 -22.79 -11.79 22.88
N GLN A 65 -22.41 -12.78 23.68
CA GLN A 65 -21.01 -13.24 23.81
C GLN A 65 -20.47 -13.74 22.49
N PHE A 66 -21.24 -14.58 21.78
CA PHE A 66 -20.85 -15.06 20.45
C PHE A 66 -20.73 -13.94 19.44
N GLY A 67 -21.64 -12.98 19.45
CA GLY A 67 -21.60 -11.78 18.60
C GLY A 67 -20.35 -10.93 18.87
N LEU A 68 -20.03 -10.71 20.14
CA LEU A 68 -18.80 -9.99 20.56
C LEU A 68 -17.55 -10.73 20.07
N LEU A 69 -17.48 -12.05 20.24
CA LEU A 69 -16.37 -12.85 19.76
C LEU A 69 -16.17 -12.70 18.24
N LEU A 70 -17.26 -12.75 17.46
CA LEU A 70 -17.19 -12.53 16.01
C LEU A 70 -16.72 -11.13 15.64
N ILE A 71 -17.16 -10.10 16.38
CA ILE A 71 -16.71 -8.72 16.19
C ILE A 71 -15.20 -8.61 16.43
N PHE A 72 -14.70 -9.18 17.54
CA PHE A 72 -13.27 -9.18 17.87
C PHE A 72 -12.45 -9.90 16.78
N LEU A 73 -12.84 -11.11 16.41
CA LEU A 73 -12.14 -11.88 15.38
C LEU A 73 -12.15 -11.15 14.05
N SER A 74 -13.29 -10.59 13.63
CA SER A 74 -13.37 -9.84 12.38
C SER A 74 -12.48 -8.62 12.38
N GLY A 75 -12.43 -7.85 13.48
CA GLY A 75 -11.58 -6.67 13.60
C GLY A 75 -10.10 -7.01 13.40
N LEU A 76 -9.61 -8.06 14.06
CA LEU A 76 -8.23 -8.53 13.95
C LEU A 76 -7.92 -9.04 12.53
N VAL A 77 -8.79 -9.89 11.98
CA VAL A 77 -8.59 -10.45 10.62
C VAL A 77 -8.50 -9.35 9.57
N TYR A 78 -9.43 -8.40 9.57
CA TYR A 78 -9.40 -7.31 8.60
C TYR A 78 -8.25 -6.32 8.81
N LEU A 79 -7.81 -6.11 10.06
CA LEU A 79 -6.63 -5.31 10.35
C LEU A 79 -5.38 -5.95 9.77
N VAL A 80 -5.16 -7.25 10.03
CA VAL A 80 -4.02 -8.01 9.48
C VAL A 80 -4.06 -8.02 7.95
N TRP A 81 -5.23 -8.23 7.37
CA TRP A 81 -5.40 -8.23 5.91
C TRP A 81 -5.08 -6.87 5.29
N SER A 82 -5.52 -5.77 5.93
CA SER A 82 -5.18 -4.40 5.51
C SER A 82 -3.67 -4.14 5.54
N ILE A 83 -2.97 -4.64 6.57
CA ILE A 83 -1.51 -4.55 6.68
C ILE A 83 -0.84 -5.33 5.53
N ILE A 84 -1.30 -6.54 5.23
CA ILE A 84 -0.77 -7.36 4.14
C ILE A 84 -0.92 -6.65 2.79
N LEU A 85 -2.10 -6.06 2.51
CA LEU A 85 -2.33 -5.29 1.29
C LEU A 85 -1.36 -4.11 1.17
N LEU A 86 -1.12 -3.40 2.27
CA LEU A 86 -0.21 -2.27 2.28
C LEU A 86 1.26 -2.70 2.07
N ILE A 87 1.68 -3.82 2.67
CA ILE A 87 3.03 -4.38 2.45
C ILE A 87 3.20 -4.80 0.99
N ARG A 88 2.20 -5.47 0.41
CA ARG A 88 2.19 -5.83 -1.02
C ARG A 88 2.28 -4.60 -1.91
N HIS A 89 1.47 -3.59 -1.63
CA HIS A 89 1.52 -2.32 -2.37
C HIS A 89 2.92 -1.69 -2.33
N LYS A 90 3.53 -1.58 -1.15
CA LYS A 90 4.90 -1.06 -1.00
C LYS A 90 5.93 -1.83 -1.82
N LYS A 91 5.78 -3.15 -1.92
CA LYS A 91 6.66 -3.97 -2.74
C LYS A 91 6.39 -3.75 -4.24
N ASN A 92 5.13 -3.65 -4.64
CA ASN A 92 4.77 -3.47 -6.05
C ASN A 92 5.28 -2.14 -6.61
N ILE A 93 5.14 -1.04 -5.87
CA ILE A 93 5.62 0.28 -6.33
C ILE A 93 7.14 0.34 -6.55
N GLN A 94 7.93 -0.52 -5.87
CA GLN A 94 9.37 -0.63 -6.10
C GLN A 94 9.71 -1.23 -7.48
N HIS A 95 8.79 -1.98 -8.07
CA HIS A 95 8.95 -2.53 -9.42
C HIS A 95 8.45 -1.60 -10.52
N GLU A 96 7.73 -0.53 -10.16
CA GLU A 96 7.06 0.34 -11.12
C GLU A 96 7.64 1.77 -11.16
N PHE A 97 8.19 2.28 -10.05
CA PHE A 97 8.58 3.68 -9.94
C PHE A 97 10.04 3.85 -9.51
N SER A 98 10.70 4.84 -10.10
CA SER A 98 12.05 5.27 -9.73
C SER A 98 12.07 6.19 -8.51
N ASP A 99 10.90 6.73 -8.10
CA ASP A 99 10.70 7.55 -6.90
C ASP A 99 9.49 7.04 -6.11
N LEU A 100 9.73 6.60 -4.88
CA LEU A 100 8.67 6.05 -4.02
C LEU A 100 7.95 7.09 -3.18
N GLU A 101 8.53 8.28 -2.95
CA GLU A 101 7.91 9.27 -2.06
C GLU A 101 6.63 9.83 -2.63
N SER A 102 6.58 10.04 -3.94
CA SER A 102 5.41 10.59 -4.62
C SER A 102 4.21 9.64 -4.66
N VAL A 103 4.46 8.33 -4.51
CA VAL A 103 3.44 7.27 -4.57
C VAL A 103 3.23 6.53 -3.25
N ASN A 104 3.96 6.94 -2.20
CA ASN A 104 3.91 6.28 -0.90
C ASN A 104 2.66 6.67 -0.12
N LEU A 105 1.92 5.67 0.33
CA LEU A 105 0.70 5.83 1.13
C LEU A 105 1.01 5.88 2.64
N ASN A 106 1.95 6.75 3.08
CA ASN A 106 2.32 6.85 4.50
C ASN A 106 1.11 7.17 5.39
N TRP A 107 0.22 8.05 4.94
CA TRP A 107 -1.00 8.38 5.67
C TRP A 107 -1.90 7.17 5.93
N LEU A 108 -1.95 6.22 4.98
CA LEU A 108 -2.71 4.98 5.13
C LEU A 108 -2.12 4.09 6.22
N GLN A 109 -0.79 4.14 6.42
CA GLN A 109 -0.14 3.45 7.54
C GLN A 109 -0.58 4.03 8.88
N PHE A 110 -0.65 5.37 9.00
CA PHE A 110 -1.15 6.03 10.21
C PHE A 110 -2.62 5.67 10.49
N LEU A 111 -3.43 5.58 9.45
CA LEU A 111 -4.83 5.16 9.58
C LEU A 111 -4.92 3.72 10.10
N ILE A 112 -4.19 2.77 9.52
CA ILE A 112 -4.15 1.37 9.97
C ILE A 112 -3.60 1.26 11.39
N LEU A 113 -2.55 2.02 11.73
CA LEU A 113 -1.96 2.06 13.07
C LEU A 113 -2.96 2.58 14.10
N GLY A 114 -3.71 3.62 13.77
CA GLY A 114 -4.76 4.16 14.65
C GLY A 114 -5.86 3.12 14.93
N PHE A 115 -6.29 2.37 13.91
CA PHE A 115 -7.18 1.23 14.11
C PHE A 115 -6.56 0.15 15.01
N ALA A 116 -5.27 -0.18 14.83
CA ALA A 116 -4.58 -1.16 15.67
C ALA A 116 -4.53 -0.71 17.15
N ILE A 117 -4.29 0.58 17.40
CA ILE A 117 -4.29 1.14 18.77
C ILE A 117 -5.69 1.05 19.38
N ILE A 118 -6.74 1.44 18.64
CA ILE A 118 -8.12 1.33 19.14
C ILE A 118 -8.46 -0.12 19.48
N TRP A 119 -8.13 -1.09 18.58
CA TRP A 119 -8.35 -2.50 18.87
C TRP A 119 -7.55 -3.00 20.07
N SER A 120 -6.32 -2.49 20.27
CA SER A 120 -5.53 -2.81 21.47
C SER A 120 -6.21 -2.30 22.75
N ILE A 121 -6.77 -1.08 22.71
CA ILE A 121 -7.54 -0.54 23.85
C ILE A 121 -8.76 -1.41 24.14
N VAL A 122 -9.50 -1.81 23.10
CA VAL A 122 -10.70 -2.65 23.22
C VAL A 122 -10.37 -4.02 23.84
N ILE A 123 -9.24 -4.64 23.44
CA ILE A 123 -8.86 -5.98 23.90
C ILE A 123 -8.27 -5.96 25.31
N PHE A 124 -7.34 -5.04 25.60
CA PHE A 124 -6.55 -5.08 26.83
C PHE A 124 -7.13 -4.24 27.97
N ILE A 125 -7.80 -3.13 27.64
CA ILE A 125 -8.33 -2.19 28.63
C ILE A 125 -9.83 -2.43 28.84
N ASN A 126 -10.58 -2.61 27.75
CA ASN A 126 -12.01 -2.91 27.71
C ASN A 126 -12.86 -1.99 28.59
N LYS A 127 -12.54 -0.69 28.60
CA LYS A 127 -13.30 0.35 29.31
C LYS A 127 -13.77 1.40 28.32
N ASP A 128 -15.06 1.71 28.34
CA ASP A 128 -15.71 2.61 27.38
C ASP A 128 -15.04 3.99 27.35
N GLU A 129 -14.63 4.53 28.49
CA GLU A 129 -13.98 5.83 28.61
C GLU A 129 -12.73 5.94 27.73
N TYR A 130 -11.87 4.91 27.76
CA TYR A 130 -10.63 4.87 26.97
C TYR A 130 -10.91 4.59 25.50
N ILE A 131 -11.90 3.76 25.20
CA ILE A 131 -12.31 3.46 23.82
C ILE A 131 -12.83 4.73 23.15
N PHE A 132 -13.78 5.45 23.77
CA PHE A 132 -14.32 6.69 23.23
C PHE A 132 -13.25 7.79 23.12
N THR A 133 -12.37 7.91 24.10
CA THR A 133 -11.25 8.85 24.02
C THR A 133 -10.32 8.51 22.86
N GLY A 134 -9.93 7.25 22.70
CA GLY A 134 -9.08 6.80 21.61
C GLY A 134 -9.69 7.04 20.24
N VAL A 135 -10.98 6.74 20.08
CA VAL A 135 -11.72 7.00 18.83
C VAL A 135 -11.79 8.51 18.55
N THR A 136 -12.06 9.34 19.55
CA THR A 136 -12.12 10.79 19.38
C THR A 136 -10.79 11.36 18.92
N VAL A 137 -9.70 11.00 19.58
CA VAL A 137 -8.34 11.42 19.20
C VAL A 137 -8.02 10.95 17.77
N PHE A 138 -8.34 9.70 17.44
CA PHE A 138 -8.13 9.14 16.10
C PHE A 138 -8.89 9.92 15.02
N VAL A 139 -10.16 10.26 15.25
CA VAL A 139 -10.97 11.03 14.29
C VAL A 139 -10.38 12.42 14.07
N ILE A 140 -9.99 13.12 15.15
CA ILE A 140 -9.36 14.45 15.07
C ILE A 140 -8.05 14.38 14.28
N LEU A 141 -7.17 13.42 14.59
CA LEU A 141 -5.89 13.25 13.90
C LEU A 141 -6.09 12.91 12.42
N THR A 142 -7.02 12.00 12.11
CA THR A 142 -7.32 11.61 10.72
C THR A 142 -7.88 12.80 9.93
N GLY A 143 -8.75 13.60 10.54
CA GLY A 143 -9.28 14.82 9.94
C GLY A 143 -8.19 15.84 9.66
N TYR A 144 -7.30 16.08 10.63
CA TYR A 144 -6.17 17.00 10.49
C TYR A 144 -5.20 16.56 9.37
N LEU A 145 -4.79 15.29 9.38
CA LEU A 145 -3.91 14.74 8.36
C LEU A 145 -4.58 14.73 6.97
N GLY A 146 -5.88 14.43 6.89
CA GLY A 146 -6.64 14.45 5.65
C GLY A 146 -6.70 15.84 4.99
N VAL A 147 -6.83 16.90 5.79
CA VAL A 147 -6.79 18.29 5.27
C VAL A 147 -5.41 18.65 4.73
N GLN A 148 -4.33 18.16 5.32
CA GLN A 148 -2.97 18.43 4.85
C GLN A 148 -2.63 17.70 3.54
N GLN A 149 -3.35 16.64 3.20
CA GLN A 149 -3.07 15.80 2.03
C GLN A 149 -3.78 16.27 0.74
N ARG A 150 -4.12 17.53 0.60
CA ARG A 150 -4.78 18.07 -0.61
C ARG A 150 -4.08 17.73 -1.92
N THR A 151 -2.77 17.51 -1.90
CA THR A 151 -1.94 17.15 -3.08
C THR A 151 -2.23 15.78 -3.68
N ILE A 152 -2.80 14.83 -2.94
CA ILE A 152 -3.08 13.48 -3.47
C ILE A 152 -4.33 13.48 -4.36
N PHE A 153 -5.27 14.37 -4.12
CA PHE A 153 -6.50 14.48 -4.92
C PHE A 153 -6.32 15.35 -6.17
N ASP A 154 -5.35 16.26 -6.17
CA ASP A 154 -5.04 17.15 -7.31
C ASP A 154 -4.18 16.46 -8.37
N ASN A 155 -3.38 15.44 -7.99
CA ASN A 155 -2.54 14.69 -8.91
C ASN A 155 -3.28 13.50 -9.59
N ARG A 156 -4.61 13.54 -9.73
CA ARG A 156 -5.35 12.56 -10.54
C ARG A 156 -4.98 12.55 -12.03
N ASP A 157 -4.28 13.56 -12.51
CA ASP A 157 -3.74 13.59 -13.88
C ASP A 157 -2.51 12.67 -14.07
N LEU A 158 -1.90 12.20 -12.97
CA LEU A 158 -0.93 11.10 -13.00
C LEU A 158 -1.59 9.74 -12.81
N SER A 159 -2.85 9.60 -13.17
CA SER A 159 -3.49 8.30 -13.33
C SER A 159 -2.91 7.58 -14.56
N VAL A 160 -1.62 7.28 -14.52
CA VAL A 160 -1.13 6.06 -15.17
C VAL A 160 -1.90 4.95 -14.46
N LYS A 161 -3.06 4.58 -15.01
CA LYS A 161 -3.73 3.33 -14.64
C LYS A 161 -2.63 2.29 -14.73
N PRO A 162 -2.29 1.56 -13.65
CA PRO A 162 -1.44 0.40 -13.82
C PRO A 162 -2.19 -0.53 -14.75
N SER A 163 -1.82 -0.52 -16.00
CA SER A 163 -2.35 -1.41 -17.04
C SER A 163 -1.77 -2.81 -16.91
N VAL A 164 -1.21 -3.09 -15.75
CA VAL A 164 -0.74 -4.42 -15.37
C VAL A 164 -1.84 -5.06 -14.54
N GLU A 165 -2.51 -6.05 -15.12
CA GLU A 165 -3.18 -7.07 -14.31
C GLU A 165 -2.28 -7.36 -13.12
N SER A 166 -2.79 -7.10 -11.92
CA SER A 166 -2.09 -7.32 -10.66
C SER A 166 -1.71 -8.80 -10.52
N ARG A 167 -0.64 -9.20 -11.19
CA ARG A 167 -0.03 -10.51 -11.00
C ARG A 167 0.78 -10.43 -9.72
N ASP A 168 0.41 -11.27 -8.79
CA ASP A 168 1.01 -11.46 -7.48
C ASP A 168 2.54 -11.59 -7.62
N TYR A 169 3.29 -10.56 -7.21
CA TYR A 169 4.74 -10.56 -7.17
C TYR A 169 5.21 -11.43 -6.00
N THR A 170 5.00 -12.74 -6.10
CA THR A 170 5.49 -13.68 -5.09
C THR A 170 7.00 -13.87 -5.19
N VAL A 171 7.63 -14.09 -4.04
CA VAL A 171 9.08 -14.05 -3.76
C VAL A 171 9.91 -15.11 -4.52
N ASP A 172 9.28 -15.98 -5.32
CA ASP A 172 9.98 -17.07 -6.02
C ASP A 172 10.20 -16.71 -7.50
N GLY A 173 11.25 -15.91 -7.75
CA GLY A 173 11.58 -15.34 -9.08
C GLY A 173 11.76 -16.35 -10.20
N LYS A 174 12.15 -17.61 -9.92
CA LYS A 174 12.41 -18.62 -10.94
C LYS A 174 11.17 -19.22 -11.60
N LYS A 175 10.03 -19.32 -10.90
CA LYS A 175 8.79 -19.90 -11.47
C LYS A 175 7.91 -18.92 -12.25
N LYS A 176 8.15 -17.61 -12.10
CA LYS A 176 7.26 -16.57 -12.63
C LYS A 176 7.39 -16.37 -14.14
N TYR A 177 8.56 -16.61 -14.70
CA TYR A 177 8.90 -16.22 -16.08
C TYR A 177 9.09 -17.42 -17.02
N GLU A 178 8.93 -18.67 -16.56
CA GLU A 178 9.07 -19.89 -17.39
C GLU A 178 8.18 -19.91 -18.65
N ASN A 179 7.10 -19.12 -18.66
CA ASN A 179 6.19 -18.99 -19.82
C ASN A 179 6.30 -17.62 -20.52
N SER A 180 7.35 -16.83 -20.26
CA SER A 180 7.54 -15.58 -20.99
C SER A 180 8.07 -15.92 -22.39
N GLY A 181 7.40 -15.46 -23.44
CA GLY A 181 7.84 -15.63 -24.81
C GLY A 181 9.11 -14.84 -25.16
N LEU A 182 9.87 -14.38 -24.15
CA LEU A 182 11.11 -13.60 -24.31
C LEU A 182 12.29 -14.56 -24.52
N SER A 183 12.87 -14.55 -25.73
CA SER A 183 14.09 -15.31 -25.97
C SER A 183 15.29 -14.68 -25.24
N GLU A 184 16.23 -15.51 -24.78
CA GLU A 184 17.42 -15.05 -24.06
C GLU A 184 18.22 -14.04 -24.89
N GLN A 185 18.38 -14.29 -26.20
CA GLN A 185 19.06 -13.36 -27.12
C GLN A 185 18.39 -11.99 -27.22
N LEU A 186 17.05 -11.94 -27.17
CA LEU A 186 16.31 -10.68 -27.18
C LEU A 186 16.45 -9.97 -25.83
N ALA A 187 16.41 -10.72 -24.73
CA ALA A 187 16.64 -10.19 -23.39
C ALA A 187 18.01 -9.54 -23.26
N ASP A 188 19.08 -10.18 -23.79
CA ASP A 188 20.44 -9.63 -23.79
C ASP A 188 20.52 -8.32 -24.60
N LYS A 189 19.97 -8.28 -25.79
CA LYS A 189 19.94 -7.04 -26.61
C LYS A 189 19.21 -5.88 -25.92
N ILE A 190 18.08 -6.18 -25.27
CA ILE A 190 17.33 -5.15 -24.53
C ILE A 190 18.13 -4.69 -23.31
N HIS A 191 18.78 -5.61 -22.61
CA HIS A 191 19.64 -5.28 -21.47
C HIS A 191 20.83 -4.38 -21.88
N GLU A 192 21.49 -4.67 -22.99
CA GLU A 192 22.56 -3.81 -23.55
C GLU A 192 22.03 -2.40 -23.88
N ARG A 193 20.85 -2.30 -24.52
CA ARG A 193 20.23 -0.99 -24.79
C ARG A 193 19.85 -0.25 -23.50
N LEU A 194 19.36 -0.96 -22.50
CA LEU A 194 19.04 -0.39 -21.17
C LEU A 194 20.30 0.18 -20.52
N LEU A 195 21.40 -0.58 -20.49
CA LEU A 195 22.69 -0.11 -19.94
C LEU A 195 23.21 1.10 -20.72
N HIS A 196 23.11 1.09 -22.05
CA HIS A 196 23.51 2.23 -22.88
C HIS A 196 22.76 3.51 -22.52
N LEU A 197 21.42 3.45 -22.33
CA LEU A 197 20.61 4.59 -21.89
C LEU A 197 21.07 5.12 -20.51
N PHE A 198 21.44 4.23 -19.61
CA PHE A 198 21.86 4.65 -18.27
C PHE A 198 23.30 5.15 -18.24
N GLU A 199 24.25 4.49 -18.91
CA GLU A 199 25.66 4.84 -18.88
C GLU A 199 26.03 6.01 -19.81
N LYS A 200 25.41 6.12 -20.98
CA LYS A 200 25.76 7.10 -22.02
C LYS A 200 24.79 8.29 -22.08
N GLU A 201 23.52 8.05 -21.84
CA GLU A 201 22.51 9.09 -21.92
C GLU A 201 22.07 9.59 -20.55
N TYR A 202 22.61 9.01 -19.44
CA TYR A 202 22.34 9.41 -18.08
C TYR A 202 20.85 9.45 -17.74
N TYR A 203 20.05 8.50 -18.27
CA TYR A 203 18.61 8.46 -18.12
C TYR A 203 18.16 8.47 -16.64
N TYR A 204 18.97 7.91 -15.73
CA TYR A 204 18.71 7.90 -14.28
C TYR A 204 18.63 9.30 -13.66
N LYS A 205 19.19 10.34 -14.30
CA LYS A 205 19.10 11.73 -13.82
C LYS A 205 17.71 12.35 -14.01
N ARG A 206 16.85 11.73 -14.85
CA ARG A 206 15.48 12.20 -15.02
C ARG A 206 14.71 12.11 -13.71
N ASN A 207 13.98 13.19 -13.36
CA ASN A 207 13.12 13.20 -12.19
C ASN A 207 11.87 12.34 -12.44
N LYS A 208 11.54 11.45 -11.46
CA LYS A 208 10.25 10.75 -11.37
C LYS A 208 9.81 10.12 -12.68
N PHE A 209 10.38 9.00 -13.05
CA PHE A 209 9.94 8.20 -14.17
C PHE A 209 9.52 6.80 -13.74
N SER A 210 8.64 6.19 -14.52
CA SER A 210 8.13 4.84 -14.31
C SER A 210 8.81 3.83 -15.22
N ILE A 211 8.69 2.55 -14.87
CA ILE A 211 9.13 1.46 -15.75
C ILE A 211 8.37 1.45 -17.07
N GLN A 212 7.13 1.98 -17.10
CA GLN A 212 6.32 2.09 -18.31
C GLN A 212 6.92 3.10 -19.28
N GLU A 213 7.36 4.26 -18.78
CA GLU A 213 8.02 5.27 -19.60
C GLU A 213 9.35 4.76 -20.17
N LEU A 214 10.16 4.10 -19.33
CA LEU A 214 11.42 3.51 -19.77
C LEU A 214 11.21 2.35 -20.77
N ALA A 215 10.19 1.52 -20.57
CA ALA A 215 9.83 0.44 -21.48
C ALA A 215 9.36 0.98 -22.85
N SER A 216 8.62 2.11 -22.84
CA SER A 216 8.22 2.79 -24.07
C SER A 216 9.41 3.34 -24.85
N GLU A 217 10.44 3.87 -24.15
CA GLU A 217 11.70 4.33 -24.78
C GLU A 217 12.47 3.17 -25.43
N LEU A 218 12.38 1.98 -24.83
CA LEU A 218 13.01 0.76 -25.36
C LEU A 218 12.14 0.01 -26.39
N ASP A 219 10.91 0.46 -26.62
CA ASP A 219 9.90 -0.17 -27.48
C ASP A 219 9.59 -1.62 -27.07
N ILE A 220 9.36 -1.83 -25.77
CA ILE A 220 9.03 -3.13 -25.19
C ILE A 220 7.90 -3.03 -24.16
N HIS A 221 7.32 -4.17 -23.80
CA HIS A 221 6.33 -4.22 -22.74
C HIS A 221 6.98 -4.09 -21.36
N PRO A 222 6.42 -3.29 -20.40
CA PRO A 222 6.99 -3.10 -19.05
C PRO A 222 7.27 -4.38 -18.27
N ASN A 223 6.47 -5.42 -18.46
CA ASN A 223 6.69 -6.73 -17.83
C ASN A 223 8.00 -7.38 -18.27
N TYR A 224 8.37 -7.27 -19.55
CA TYR A 224 9.65 -7.78 -20.05
C TYR A 224 10.82 -6.99 -19.48
N LEU A 225 10.70 -5.67 -19.40
CA LEU A 225 11.74 -4.84 -18.80
C LEU A 225 11.93 -5.18 -17.30
N SER A 226 10.83 -5.32 -16.55
CA SER A 226 10.88 -5.76 -15.15
C SER A 226 11.54 -7.13 -15.00
N GLN A 227 11.24 -8.07 -15.89
CA GLN A 227 11.86 -9.39 -15.91
C GLN A 227 13.37 -9.30 -16.14
N ILE A 228 13.81 -8.56 -17.17
CA ILE A 228 15.22 -8.40 -17.53
C ILE A 228 16.00 -7.80 -16.37
N ILE A 229 15.50 -6.72 -15.75
CA ILE A 229 16.16 -6.09 -14.59
C ILE A 229 16.27 -7.08 -13.43
N ASN A 230 15.21 -7.83 -13.13
CA ASN A 230 15.24 -8.81 -12.05
C ASN A 230 16.20 -9.98 -12.33
N GLU A 231 16.20 -10.52 -13.55
CA GLU A 231 17.01 -11.70 -13.92
C GLU A 231 18.48 -11.36 -14.12
N LYS A 232 18.78 -10.25 -14.81
CA LYS A 232 20.16 -9.88 -15.16
C LYS A 232 20.87 -9.09 -14.03
N GLU A 233 20.12 -8.25 -13.29
CA GLU A 233 20.70 -7.38 -12.26
C GLU A 233 20.39 -7.85 -10.83
N GLY A 234 19.41 -8.73 -10.64
CA GLY A 234 18.96 -9.18 -9.31
C GLY A 234 18.30 -8.06 -8.47
N LYS A 235 17.83 -7.00 -9.10
CA LYS A 235 17.34 -5.79 -8.45
C LYS A 235 15.88 -5.51 -8.78
N SER A 236 15.19 -4.74 -7.91
CA SER A 236 13.95 -4.08 -8.31
C SER A 236 14.26 -2.92 -9.26
N PHE A 237 13.27 -2.43 -10.01
CA PHE A 237 13.45 -1.24 -10.85
C PHE A 237 13.93 -0.02 -10.04
N TYR A 238 13.36 0.20 -8.87
CA TYR A 238 13.78 1.25 -7.95
C TYR A 238 15.25 1.10 -7.54
N ASP A 239 15.67 -0.10 -7.13
CA ASP A 239 17.05 -0.34 -6.70
C ASP A 239 18.03 -0.26 -7.87
N PHE A 240 17.62 -0.69 -9.08
CA PHE A 240 18.41 -0.57 -10.30
C PHE A 240 18.71 0.90 -10.63
N VAL A 241 17.68 1.75 -10.68
CA VAL A 241 17.85 3.18 -10.94
C VAL A 241 18.73 3.86 -9.91
N ASN A 242 18.48 3.58 -8.62
CA ASN A 242 19.21 4.23 -7.54
C ASN A 242 20.66 3.72 -7.41
N ALA A 243 20.99 2.53 -7.89
CA ALA A 243 22.37 2.08 -7.99
C ALA A 243 23.20 3.00 -8.92
N PHE A 244 22.68 3.34 -10.10
CA PHE A 244 23.34 4.28 -11.01
C PHE A 244 23.45 5.70 -10.41
N ARG A 245 22.39 6.18 -9.74
CA ARG A 245 22.43 7.47 -9.05
C ARG A 245 23.49 7.52 -7.96
N LEU A 246 23.65 6.42 -7.22
CA LEU A 246 24.64 6.32 -6.16
C LEU A 246 26.08 6.30 -6.71
N GLU A 247 26.33 5.57 -7.78
CA GLU A 247 27.65 5.57 -8.42
C GLU A 247 28.00 6.96 -8.97
N ALA A 248 27.09 7.61 -9.67
CA ALA A 248 27.27 8.98 -10.12
C ALA A 248 27.52 9.97 -8.95
N PHE A 249 26.85 9.77 -7.82
CA PHE A 249 27.07 10.56 -6.61
C PHE A 249 28.49 10.37 -6.06
N LYS A 250 28.98 9.13 -5.99
CA LYS A 250 30.36 8.85 -5.53
C LYS A 250 31.38 9.55 -6.42
N GLU A 251 31.24 9.43 -7.75
CA GLU A 251 32.11 10.09 -8.71
C GLU A 251 32.10 11.63 -8.54
N MET A 252 30.90 12.22 -8.32
CA MET A 252 30.80 13.66 -8.08
C MET A 252 31.45 14.11 -6.77
N VAL A 253 31.38 13.32 -5.71
CA VAL A 253 32.00 13.61 -4.41
C VAL A 253 33.52 13.58 -4.52
N GLU A 254 34.08 12.66 -5.30
CA GLU A 254 35.51 12.56 -5.51
C GLU A 254 36.07 13.71 -6.37
N ASN A 255 35.23 14.31 -7.23
CA ASN A 255 35.62 15.40 -8.09
C ASN A 255 35.73 16.72 -7.29
N GLN A 256 36.92 17.34 -7.33
CA GLN A 256 37.24 18.57 -6.60
C GLN A 256 36.44 19.79 -7.03
N GLU A 257 35.89 19.80 -8.24
CA GLU A 257 35.08 20.88 -8.78
C GLU A 257 33.77 21.09 -8.01
N HIS A 258 33.26 20.05 -7.35
CA HIS A 258 31.98 20.06 -6.64
C HIS A 258 32.08 20.33 -5.14
N LYS A 259 33.27 20.66 -4.61
CA LYS A 259 33.51 20.92 -3.16
C LYS A 259 32.65 22.00 -2.53
N GLN A 260 32.09 22.90 -3.32
CA GLN A 260 31.23 23.99 -2.84
C GLN A 260 29.78 23.54 -2.62
N LEU A 261 29.36 22.38 -3.15
CA LEU A 261 28.02 21.88 -3.04
C LEU A 261 27.86 21.01 -1.78
N THR A 262 26.67 21.07 -1.19
CA THR A 262 26.33 20.13 -0.11
C THR A 262 26.13 18.73 -0.66
N LEU A 263 26.36 17.68 0.15
CA LEU A 263 26.09 16.28 -0.25
C LEU A 263 24.67 16.10 -0.77
N LEU A 264 23.70 16.81 -0.18
CA LEU A 264 22.31 16.73 -0.60
C LEU A 264 22.09 17.38 -1.99
N ALA A 265 22.78 18.49 -2.27
CA ALA A 265 22.71 19.12 -3.60
C ALA A 265 23.32 18.17 -4.66
N LEU A 266 24.46 17.56 -4.38
CA LEU A 266 25.06 16.56 -5.27
C LEU A 266 24.14 15.36 -5.51
N ALA A 267 23.45 14.88 -4.47
CA ALA A 267 22.48 13.80 -4.62
C ALA A 267 21.31 14.20 -5.56
N TYR A 268 20.83 15.44 -5.47
CA TYR A 268 19.79 15.94 -6.39
C TYR A 268 20.30 16.05 -7.84
N GLU A 269 21.52 16.47 -8.07
CA GLU A 269 22.16 16.49 -9.41
C GLU A 269 22.30 15.07 -9.99
N CYS A 270 22.44 14.05 -9.15
CA CYS A 270 22.45 12.65 -9.56
C CYS A 270 21.04 12.06 -9.80
N GLY A 271 19.99 12.85 -9.60
CA GLY A 271 18.60 12.43 -9.86
C GLY A 271 17.85 11.90 -8.65
N PHE A 272 18.41 11.94 -7.43
CA PHE A 272 17.61 11.68 -6.22
C PHE A 272 16.58 12.80 -6.03
N ASN A 273 15.34 12.42 -5.69
CA ASN A 273 14.24 13.38 -5.55
C ASN A 273 14.02 13.84 -4.12
N SER A 274 14.66 13.20 -3.14
CA SER A 274 14.50 13.52 -1.73
C SER A 274 15.68 13.08 -0.88
N LYS A 275 15.85 13.74 0.27
CA LYS A 275 16.80 13.34 1.30
C LYS A 275 16.53 11.92 1.82
N SER A 276 15.28 11.53 1.94
CA SER A 276 14.84 10.23 2.45
C SER A 276 15.22 9.11 1.48
N SER A 277 15.02 9.33 0.18
CA SER A 277 15.43 8.41 -0.88
C SER A 277 16.95 8.23 -0.90
N PHE A 278 17.70 9.32 -0.77
CA PHE A 278 19.16 9.30 -0.72
C PHE A 278 19.70 8.61 0.54
N ASN A 279 19.16 8.92 1.73
CA ASN A 279 19.63 8.34 2.99
C ASN A 279 19.36 6.83 3.13
N ARG A 280 18.60 6.25 2.22
CA ARG A 280 18.33 4.80 2.20
C ARG A 280 19.52 4.02 1.63
N TYR A 281 20.34 4.65 0.83
CA TYR A 281 21.56 4.12 0.19
C TYR A 281 22.83 4.69 0.79
#